data_224e5d78268b64a4e9a14ff38e86cf0c
#
_entry.id   224e5d78268b64a4e9a14ff38e86cf0c
#
_cell.length_a   1.000
_cell.length_b   1.000
_cell.length_c   1.000
_cell.angle_alpha   90.00
_cell.angle_beta   90.00
_cell.angle_gamma   90.00
#
_symmetry.space_group_name_H-M   'P 1'
#
loop_
_entity.id
_entity.type
_entity.pdbx_description
1 polymer ?
#
loop_
_entity_poly.entity_id
_entity_poly.type
_entity_poly.pdbx_seq_one_letter_code
_entity_poly.pdbx_strand_id
1 'polypeptide(L)'
;SIQYEVPEHQNTACADFLANFENIFTLNYDLLLYWVILNASALKHRDGFGLGKEIGGFRTFSEDADCSIYYLHGALHLFLSKQLDTQKRILTSTTILDAISETIRRRGQLPMFVAEGTSAQKLSKIFSIPYLRICYDKLTAASGSLFVFGHSVSDNDAHIYDAIFESNIETFVFCVHNPAQNLPEMKERLARYRERRVDIKFLYVDASTANVWHAVKP
;
A
#
# COMPACT_ATOMS: atom_id res chain seq x y z
N SER A 1 -8.23 -14.61 22.67
CA SER A 1 -7.43 -13.81 21.73
C SER A 1 -8.40 -12.98 20.88
N ILE A 2 -8.28 -11.66 20.95
CA ILE A 2 -9.06 -10.79 20.08
C ILE A 2 -8.41 -10.89 18.70
N GLN A 3 -9.03 -11.65 17.82
CA GLN A 3 -8.64 -11.72 16.43
C GLN A 3 -9.31 -10.52 15.76
N TYR A 4 -8.55 -9.46 15.47
CA TYR A 4 -9.02 -8.34 14.68
C TYR A 4 -9.08 -8.80 13.21
N GLU A 5 -10.16 -9.44 12.85
CA GLU A 5 -10.49 -9.72 11.45
C GLU A 5 -11.40 -8.61 10.94
N VAL A 6 -11.16 -8.19 9.71
CA VAL A 6 -12.09 -7.31 9.02
C VAL A 6 -13.41 -8.07 8.85
N PRO A 7 -14.57 -7.51 9.23
CA PRO A 7 -15.85 -8.17 9.05
C PRO A 7 -16.08 -8.58 7.59
N GLU A 8 -16.70 -9.73 7.36
CA GLU A 8 -16.88 -10.32 6.02
C GLU A 8 -17.49 -9.33 5.01
N HIS A 9 -18.52 -8.60 5.41
CA HIS A 9 -19.16 -7.61 4.54
C HIS A 9 -18.24 -6.44 4.17
N GLN A 10 -17.31 -6.06 5.05
CA GLN A 10 -16.31 -5.03 4.78
C GLN A 10 -15.18 -5.58 3.90
N ASN A 11 -14.78 -6.83 4.11
CA ASN A 11 -13.83 -7.53 3.23
C ASN A 11 -14.35 -7.58 1.79
N THR A 12 -15.60 -7.97 1.61
CA THR A 12 -16.25 -8.05 0.29
C THR A 12 -16.28 -6.68 -0.38
N ALA A 13 -16.76 -5.65 0.31
CA ALA A 13 -16.82 -4.30 -0.25
C ALA A 13 -15.44 -3.76 -0.65
N CYS A 14 -14.42 -3.99 0.21
CA CYS A 14 -13.07 -3.57 -0.09
C CYS A 14 -12.47 -4.36 -1.27
N ALA A 15 -12.70 -5.65 -1.34
CA ALA A 15 -12.26 -6.48 -2.46
C ALA A 15 -12.91 -6.05 -3.79
N ASP A 16 -14.20 -5.76 -3.80
CA ASP A 16 -14.93 -5.26 -4.97
C ASP A 16 -14.37 -3.90 -5.42
N PHE A 17 -14.05 -3.02 -4.47
CA PHE A 17 -13.38 -1.75 -4.77
C PHE A 17 -12.00 -1.99 -5.40
N LEU A 18 -11.17 -2.83 -4.79
CA LEU A 18 -9.81 -3.11 -5.27
C LEU A 18 -9.79 -3.82 -6.63
N ALA A 19 -10.79 -4.61 -6.95
CA ALA A 19 -10.91 -5.32 -8.23
C ALA A 19 -11.02 -4.38 -9.46
N ASN A 20 -11.29 -3.09 -9.26
CA ASN A 20 -11.33 -2.10 -10.33
C ASN A 20 -9.95 -1.58 -10.76
N PHE A 21 -8.88 -1.95 -10.07
CA PHE A 21 -7.53 -1.44 -10.32
C PHE A 21 -6.59 -2.57 -10.77
N GLU A 22 -5.67 -2.25 -11.67
CA GLU A 22 -4.63 -3.19 -12.10
C GLU A 22 -3.52 -3.30 -11.04
N ASN A 23 -3.14 -2.16 -10.45
CA ASN A 23 -2.10 -2.07 -9.45
C ASN A 23 -2.59 -1.37 -8.19
N ILE A 24 -2.15 -1.84 -7.04
CA ILE A 24 -2.46 -1.31 -5.72
C ILE A 24 -1.16 -0.90 -5.04
N PHE A 25 -1.03 0.38 -4.73
CA PHE A 25 0.08 0.92 -3.95
C PHE A 25 -0.43 1.29 -2.57
N THR A 26 0.22 0.79 -1.52
CA THR A 26 -0.17 1.12 -0.14
C THR A 26 0.97 1.75 0.63
N LEU A 27 0.65 2.81 1.39
CA LEU A 27 1.52 3.43 2.38
C LEU A 27 1.25 2.90 3.79
N ASN A 28 0.10 2.21 3.96
CA ASN A 28 -0.26 1.61 5.23
C ASN A 28 0.59 0.38 5.49
N TYR A 29 1.22 0.36 6.65
CA TYR A 29 2.02 -0.78 7.11
C TYR A 29 1.25 -1.76 8.00
N ASP A 30 -0.07 -1.51 8.23
CA ASP A 30 -0.97 -2.38 8.98
C ASP A 30 -1.31 -3.69 8.24
N LEU A 31 -2.18 -4.49 8.81
CA LEU A 31 -2.58 -5.78 8.25
C LEU A 31 -3.95 -5.76 7.55
N LEU A 32 -4.60 -4.59 7.41
CA LEU A 32 -5.95 -4.53 6.82
C LEU A 32 -5.96 -5.04 5.39
N LEU A 33 -5.08 -4.52 4.54
CA LEU A 33 -4.97 -4.99 3.15
C LEU A 33 -4.59 -6.48 3.07
N TYR A 34 -3.69 -6.94 3.94
CA TYR A 34 -3.31 -8.35 4.03
C TYR A 34 -4.53 -9.24 4.30
N TRP A 35 -5.39 -8.87 5.26
CA TRP A 35 -6.60 -9.64 5.58
C TRP A 35 -7.63 -9.60 4.45
N VAL A 36 -7.83 -8.45 3.79
CA VAL A 36 -8.72 -8.34 2.63
C VAL A 36 -8.28 -9.31 1.54
N ILE A 37 -6.99 -9.32 1.18
CA ILE A 37 -6.45 -10.20 0.14
C ILE A 37 -6.57 -11.68 0.52
N LEU A 38 -6.30 -12.02 1.78
CA LEU A 38 -6.37 -13.40 2.26
C LEU A 38 -7.79 -13.96 2.20
N ASN A 39 -8.79 -13.13 2.50
CA ASN A 39 -10.20 -13.54 2.59
C ASN A 39 -10.99 -13.35 1.28
N ALA A 40 -10.43 -12.63 0.30
CA ALA A 40 -11.09 -12.37 -0.98
C ALA A 40 -10.57 -13.31 -2.07
N SER A 41 -11.09 -14.55 -2.11
CA SER A 41 -10.67 -15.57 -3.09
C SER A 41 -10.87 -15.15 -4.55
N ALA A 42 -11.82 -14.26 -4.84
CA ALA A 42 -12.09 -13.72 -6.17
C ALA A 42 -11.07 -12.64 -6.59
N LEU A 43 -10.35 -12.03 -5.65
CA LEU A 43 -9.39 -10.97 -5.93
C LEU A 43 -8.12 -11.57 -6.54
N LYS A 44 -7.78 -11.15 -7.77
CA LYS A 44 -6.62 -11.70 -8.51
C LYS A 44 -5.29 -11.06 -8.16
N HIS A 45 -5.29 -10.05 -7.32
CA HIS A 45 -4.08 -9.33 -6.94
C HIS A 45 -3.06 -10.21 -6.20
N ARG A 46 -1.78 -9.99 -6.48
CA ARG A 46 -0.63 -10.72 -5.92
C ARG A 46 0.39 -9.74 -5.37
N ASP A 47 1.09 -10.14 -4.34
CA ASP A 47 2.09 -9.32 -3.64
C ASP A 47 3.55 -9.74 -3.91
N GLY A 48 3.75 -10.63 -4.88
CA GLY A 48 5.09 -11.06 -5.30
C GLY A 48 5.75 -12.12 -4.39
N PHE A 49 5.09 -12.56 -3.33
CA PHE A 49 5.64 -13.59 -2.42
C PHE A 49 5.13 -15.01 -2.70
N GLY A 50 4.28 -15.17 -3.71
CA GLY A 50 3.60 -16.45 -3.98
C GLY A 50 4.51 -17.56 -4.51
N LEU A 51 5.57 -17.22 -5.27
CA LEU A 51 6.50 -18.19 -5.87
C LEU A 51 7.65 -18.57 -4.93
N GLY A 52 7.90 -17.80 -3.86
CA GLY A 52 8.99 -18.04 -2.92
C GLY A 52 8.81 -19.35 -2.15
N LYS A 53 9.93 -20.08 -1.95
CA LYS A 53 9.92 -21.26 -1.07
C LYS A 53 9.55 -20.84 0.35
N GLU A 54 8.73 -21.64 0.99
CA GLU A 54 8.46 -21.48 2.40
C GLU A 54 9.62 -22.05 3.22
N ILE A 55 10.29 -21.16 3.96
CA ILE A 55 11.38 -21.55 4.86
C ILE A 55 11.12 -20.94 6.23
N GLY A 56 10.89 -21.78 7.24
CA GLY A 56 10.70 -21.35 8.62
C GLY A 56 9.52 -20.38 8.83
N GLY A 57 8.47 -20.51 8.04
CA GLY A 57 7.28 -19.65 8.08
C GLY A 57 7.45 -18.31 7.37
N PHE A 58 8.39 -18.22 6.42
CA PHE A 58 8.60 -17.06 5.57
C PHE A 58 8.58 -17.45 4.10
N ARG A 59 8.16 -16.52 3.24
CA ARG A 59 8.33 -16.58 1.78
C ARG A 59 9.11 -15.36 1.33
N THR A 60 10.11 -15.57 0.48
CA THR A 60 10.94 -14.51 -0.08
C THR A 60 10.24 -13.87 -1.27
N PHE A 61 10.39 -12.56 -1.44
CA PHE A 61 9.93 -11.83 -2.63
C PHE A 61 10.65 -12.34 -3.88
N SER A 62 9.93 -12.41 -4.99
CA SER A 62 10.49 -12.72 -6.31
C SER A 62 10.09 -11.66 -7.31
N GLU A 63 11.06 -11.10 -8.01
CA GLU A 63 10.82 -10.12 -9.07
C GLU A 63 10.11 -10.73 -10.28
N ASP A 64 10.30 -12.04 -10.49
CA ASP A 64 9.65 -12.80 -11.58
C ASP A 64 8.19 -13.17 -11.27
N ALA A 65 7.74 -12.91 -10.02
CA ALA A 65 6.37 -13.19 -9.64
C ALA A 65 5.44 -12.12 -10.19
N ASP A 66 4.26 -12.55 -10.63
CA ASP A 66 3.16 -11.62 -10.89
C ASP A 66 2.87 -10.81 -9.62
N CYS A 67 3.04 -9.50 -9.71
CA CYS A 67 2.91 -8.58 -8.59
C CYS A 67 2.08 -7.37 -9.02
N SER A 68 1.00 -7.14 -8.29
CA SER A 68 0.09 -6.00 -8.47
C SER A 68 -0.20 -5.26 -7.15
N ILE A 69 0.43 -5.69 -6.04
CA ILE A 69 0.33 -5.04 -4.74
C ILE A 69 1.73 -4.66 -4.27
N TYR A 70 1.91 -3.37 -4.02
CA TYR A 70 3.19 -2.76 -3.70
C TYR A 70 3.11 -2.04 -2.35
N TYR A 71 3.85 -2.50 -1.35
CA TYR A 71 3.95 -1.89 -0.03
C TYR A 71 5.05 -0.84 -0.04
N LEU A 72 4.74 0.38 -0.47
CA LEU A 72 5.72 1.47 -0.67
C LEU A 72 6.51 1.83 0.59
N HIS A 73 5.88 1.71 1.75
CA HIS A 73 6.51 1.94 3.06
C HIS A 73 6.76 0.64 3.84
N GLY A 74 6.70 -0.52 3.19
CA GLY A 74 6.79 -1.81 3.87
C GLY A 74 5.51 -2.17 4.62
N ALA A 75 5.58 -3.19 5.49
CA ALA A 75 4.43 -3.63 6.28
C ALA A 75 4.83 -4.46 7.51
N LEU A 76 3.92 -4.58 8.49
CA LEU A 76 4.16 -5.35 9.73
C LEU A 76 4.46 -6.83 9.51
N HIS A 77 4.00 -7.41 8.40
CA HIS A 77 4.25 -8.81 8.06
C HIS A 77 5.46 -9.02 7.14
N LEU A 78 6.18 -7.95 6.79
CA LEU A 78 7.41 -8.00 6.00
C LEU A 78 8.64 -7.87 6.90
N PHE A 79 9.68 -8.63 6.60
CA PHE A 79 10.94 -8.69 7.33
C PHE A 79 12.11 -8.73 6.36
N LEU A 80 13.30 -8.36 6.85
CA LEU A 80 14.53 -8.53 6.09
C LEU A 80 15.29 -9.79 6.58
N SER A 81 15.76 -10.59 5.64
CA SER A 81 16.73 -11.66 5.93
C SER A 81 18.09 -11.07 6.30
N LYS A 82 19.04 -11.91 6.73
CA LYS A 82 20.44 -11.49 6.95
C LYS A 82 21.13 -11.03 5.65
N GLN A 83 20.63 -11.48 4.52
CA GLN A 83 21.12 -11.12 3.19
C GLN A 83 20.39 -9.90 2.60
N LEU A 84 19.52 -9.25 3.38
CA LEU A 84 18.66 -8.14 3.01
C LEU A 84 17.53 -8.48 2.03
N ASP A 85 17.28 -9.78 1.79
CA ASP A 85 16.10 -10.17 1.02
C ASP A 85 14.82 -9.86 1.80
N THR A 86 13.83 -9.34 1.14
CA THR A 86 12.54 -9.11 1.77
C THR A 86 11.74 -10.41 1.82
N GLN A 87 11.26 -10.72 3.03
CA GLN A 87 10.52 -11.93 3.33
C GLN A 87 9.17 -11.58 3.95
N LYS A 88 8.11 -12.25 3.50
CA LYS A 88 6.78 -12.15 4.08
C LYS A 88 6.58 -13.26 5.12
N ARG A 89 6.20 -12.86 6.34
CA ARG A 89 5.75 -13.81 7.37
C ARG A 89 4.38 -14.36 6.95
N ILE A 90 4.28 -15.68 6.93
CA ILE A 90 3.05 -16.38 6.57
C ILE A 90 2.46 -17.10 7.78
N LEU A 91 1.16 -17.37 7.68
CA LEU A 91 0.44 -18.13 8.68
C LEU A 91 0.84 -19.60 8.58
N THR A 92 1.24 -20.22 9.71
CA THR A 92 1.57 -21.65 9.76
C THR A 92 0.60 -22.45 10.61
N SER A 93 0.23 -21.95 11.80
CA SER A 93 -0.65 -22.66 12.73
C SER A 93 -1.39 -21.75 13.73
N THR A 94 -1.08 -20.47 13.72
CA THR A 94 -1.59 -19.47 14.66
C THR A 94 -2.09 -18.25 13.89
N THR A 95 -2.50 -17.17 14.55
CA THR A 95 -2.83 -15.92 13.87
C THR A 95 -1.57 -15.26 13.29
N ILE A 96 -1.72 -14.42 12.27
CA ILE A 96 -0.58 -13.66 11.71
C ILE A 96 0.04 -12.75 12.76
N LEU A 97 -0.73 -12.20 13.68
CA LEU A 97 -0.24 -11.37 14.78
C LEU A 97 0.63 -12.17 15.75
N ASP A 98 0.24 -13.42 16.08
CA ASP A 98 1.06 -14.30 16.90
C ASP A 98 2.36 -14.66 16.19
N ALA A 99 2.29 -14.96 14.89
CA ALA A 99 3.47 -15.28 14.10
C ALA A 99 4.46 -14.10 14.00
N ILE A 100 3.97 -12.86 13.84
CA ILE A 100 4.78 -11.64 13.88
C ILE A 100 5.39 -11.46 15.28
N SER A 101 4.58 -11.57 16.34
CA SER A 101 5.03 -11.42 17.72
C SER A 101 6.09 -12.46 18.09
N GLU A 102 5.92 -13.70 17.65
CA GLU A 102 6.90 -14.76 17.82
C GLU A 102 8.22 -14.44 17.10
N THR A 103 8.17 -13.91 15.88
CA THR A 103 9.34 -13.51 15.12
C THR A 103 10.14 -12.44 15.86
N ILE A 104 9.46 -11.41 16.36
CA ILE A 104 10.09 -10.35 17.15
C ILE A 104 10.73 -10.91 18.43
N ARG A 105 9.98 -11.69 19.22
CA ARG A 105 10.43 -12.18 20.52
C ARG A 105 11.53 -13.23 20.44
N ARG A 106 11.40 -14.21 19.51
CA ARG A 106 12.32 -15.34 19.42
C ARG A 106 13.51 -15.13 18.51
N ARG A 107 13.34 -14.34 17.43
CA ARG A 107 14.39 -14.12 16.43
C ARG A 107 15.04 -12.75 16.56
N GLY A 108 14.48 -11.83 17.33
CA GLY A 108 14.95 -10.45 17.44
C GLY A 108 14.83 -9.67 16.13
N GLN A 109 14.01 -10.15 15.18
CA GLN A 109 13.81 -9.48 13.91
C GLN A 109 12.63 -8.50 14.03
N LEU A 110 12.83 -7.27 13.57
CA LEU A 110 11.77 -6.27 13.51
C LEU A 110 11.10 -6.27 12.13
N PRO A 111 9.78 -5.99 12.09
CA PRO A 111 9.10 -5.74 10.82
C PRO A 111 9.79 -4.64 10.01
N MET A 112 9.75 -4.79 8.69
CA MET A 112 10.32 -3.84 7.75
C MET A 112 9.26 -2.82 7.33
N PHE A 113 9.36 -1.61 7.88
CA PHE A 113 8.52 -0.48 7.44
C PHE A 113 9.22 0.87 7.62
N VAL A 114 8.70 1.89 6.93
CA VAL A 114 9.20 3.27 6.92
C VAL A 114 8.10 4.18 7.45
N ALA A 115 8.07 4.44 8.77
CA ALA A 115 7.02 5.23 9.41
C ALA A 115 7.43 6.68 9.68
N GLU A 116 8.68 6.91 10.09
CA GLU A 116 9.13 8.19 10.64
C GLU A 116 10.18 8.88 9.76
N GLY A 117 10.29 10.18 9.94
CA GLY A 117 11.28 11.03 9.28
C GLY A 117 10.69 11.96 8.23
N THR A 118 11.54 12.82 7.71
CA THR A 118 11.24 13.70 6.57
C THR A 118 11.08 12.88 5.28
N SER A 119 10.45 13.46 4.26
CA SER A 119 10.32 12.83 2.94
C SER A 119 11.65 12.33 2.39
N ALA A 120 12.74 13.14 2.51
CA ALA A 120 14.07 12.76 2.05
C ALA A 120 14.65 11.57 2.83
N GLN A 121 14.45 11.51 4.15
CA GLN A 121 14.89 10.37 4.97
C GLN A 121 14.14 9.09 4.64
N LYS A 122 12.81 9.19 4.43
CA LYS A 122 11.98 8.06 4.00
C LYS A 122 12.44 7.55 2.63
N LEU A 123 12.66 8.44 1.66
CA LEU A 123 13.14 8.09 0.32
C LEU A 123 14.50 7.39 0.37
N SER A 124 15.45 7.91 1.18
CA SER A 124 16.74 7.27 1.38
C SER A 124 16.60 5.85 1.93
N LYS A 125 15.68 5.65 2.88
CA LYS A 125 15.37 4.32 3.44
C LYS A 125 14.77 3.40 2.39
N ILE A 126 13.82 3.89 1.59
CA ILE A 126 13.20 3.15 0.48
C ILE A 126 14.30 2.65 -0.49
N PHE A 127 15.21 3.53 -0.90
CA PHE A 127 16.28 3.16 -1.84
C PHE A 127 17.35 2.24 -1.25
N SER A 128 17.46 2.15 0.08
CA SER A 128 18.38 1.22 0.74
C SER A 128 17.88 -0.24 0.79
N ILE A 129 16.60 -0.48 0.48
CA ILE A 129 15.96 -1.81 0.55
C ILE A 129 15.47 -2.18 -0.85
N PRO A 130 16.03 -3.24 -1.48
CA PRO A 130 15.72 -3.59 -2.87
C PRO A 130 14.21 -3.70 -3.17
N TYR A 131 13.44 -4.39 -2.33
CA TYR A 131 11.99 -4.52 -2.49
C TYR A 131 11.25 -3.17 -2.48
N LEU A 132 11.58 -2.28 -1.53
CA LEU A 132 10.92 -0.97 -1.45
C LEU A 132 11.28 -0.11 -2.65
N ARG A 133 12.52 -0.22 -3.15
CA ARG A 133 12.95 0.45 -4.38
C ARG A 133 12.14 -0.06 -5.57
N ILE A 134 11.97 -1.37 -5.72
CA ILE A 134 11.13 -1.96 -6.78
C ILE A 134 9.70 -1.41 -6.69
N CYS A 135 9.11 -1.37 -5.50
CA CYS A 135 7.77 -0.79 -5.31
C CYS A 135 7.71 0.68 -5.74
N TYR A 136 8.72 1.46 -5.39
CA TYR A 136 8.82 2.87 -5.76
C TYR A 136 9.01 3.06 -7.27
N ASP A 137 9.90 2.28 -7.90
CA ASP A 137 10.14 2.29 -9.35
C ASP A 137 8.86 1.90 -10.13
N LYS A 138 8.04 1.00 -9.58
CA LYS A 138 6.72 0.68 -10.17
C LYS A 138 5.75 1.84 -10.08
N LEU A 139 5.78 2.63 -9.02
CA LEU A 139 4.97 3.84 -8.90
C LEU A 139 5.40 4.91 -9.90
N THR A 140 6.72 5.13 -10.07
CA THR A 140 7.25 6.08 -11.05
C THR A 140 6.99 5.66 -12.50
N ALA A 141 6.76 4.38 -12.74
CA ALA A 141 6.39 3.84 -14.05
C ALA A 141 4.87 3.75 -14.27
N ALA A 142 4.04 4.21 -13.32
CA ALA A 142 2.59 4.15 -13.44
C ALA A 142 2.08 4.98 -14.64
N SER A 143 0.97 4.56 -15.23
CA SER A 143 0.35 5.23 -16.36
C SER A 143 -1.19 5.21 -16.25
N GLY A 144 -1.88 5.98 -17.12
CA GLY A 144 -3.32 6.04 -17.16
C GLY A 144 -3.93 6.80 -15.99
N SER A 145 -4.84 6.20 -15.24
CA SER A 145 -5.56 6.86 -14.14
C SER A 145 -5.06 6.38 -12.78
N LEU A 146 -4.70 7.31 -11.89
CA LEU A 146 -4.27 7.02 -10.54
C LEU A 146 -5.27 7.59 -9.53
N PHE A 147 -5.74 6.72 -8.62
CA PHE A 147 -6.66 7.06 -7.53
C PHE A 147 -5.92 7.11 -6.21
N VAL A 148 -6.09 8.19 -5.46
CA VAL A 148 -5.56 8.33 -4.10
C VAL A 148 -6.71 8.30 -3.10
N PHE A 149 -6.67 7.34 -2.19
CA PHE A 149 -7.66 7.16 -1.15
C PHE A 149 -7.00 7.15 0.24
N GLY A 150 -7.61 7.88 1.20
CA GLY A 150 -7.17 7.87 2.60
C GLY A 150 -5.84 8.57 2.88
N HIS A 151 -5.41 9.50 2.04
CA HIS A 151 -4.15 10.23 2.21
C HIS A 151 -4.36 11.74 2.45
N SER A 152 -3.50 12.33 3.27
CA SER A 152 -3.58 13.74 3.70
C SER A 152 -2.66 14.70 2.92
N VAL A 153 -1.90 14.21 1.94
CA VAL A 153 -0.88 15.01 1.21
C VAL A 153 0.13 15.67 2.18
N SER A 154 0.61 14.91 3.16
CA SER A 154 1.62 15.39 4.10
C SER A 154 2.96 15.65 3.41
N ASP A 155 3.67 16.71 3.79
CA ASP A 155 5.02 16.98 3.29
C ASP A 155 6.03 15.87 3.64
N ASN A 156 5.79 15.11 4.70
CA ASN A 156 6.58 13.93 5.04
C ASN A 156 6.46 12.78 4.02
N ASP A 157 5.46 12.86 3.14
CA ASP A 157 5.23 11.89 2.07
C ASP A 157 5.36 12.53 0.66
N ALA A 158 6.02 13.69 0.56
CA ALA A 158 6.23 14.40 -0.69
C ALA A 158 6.92 13.52 -1.75
N HIS A 159 7.85 12.64 -1.35
CA HIS A 159 8.52 11.69 -2.24
C HIS A 159 7.54 10.78 -3.01
N ILE A 160 6.39 10.46 -2.42
CA ILE A 160 5.35 9.66 -3.08
C ILE A 160 4.65 10.49 -4.16
N TYR A 161 4.30 11.74 -3.84
CA TYR A 161 3.68 12.62 -4.82
C TYR A 161 4.65 13.03 -5.92
N ASP A 162 5.92 13.22 -5.60
CA ASP A 162 6.96 13.45 -6.61
C ASP A 162 7.01 12.26 -7.59
N ALA A 163 7.04 11.01 -7.09
CA ALA A 163 6.99 9.81 -7.93
C ALA A 163 5.71 9.74 -8.80
N ILE A 164 4.55 10.04 -8.21
CA ILE A 164 3.27 10.06 -8.94
C ILE A 164 3.32 11.08 -10.09
N PHE A 165 3.78 12.30 -9.82
CA PHE A 165 3.79 13.37 -10.83
C PHE A 165 5.01 13.36 -11.75
N GLU A 166 5.98 12.48 -11.52
CA GLU A 166 7.05 12.11 -12.46
C GLU A 166 6.63 10.95 -13.39
N SER A 167 5.56 10.22 -13.03
CA SER A 167 5.07 9.08 -13.81
C SER A 167 4.29 9.48 -15.06
N ASN A 168 3.84 8.50 -15.84
CA ASN A 168 3.08 8.70 -17.08
C ASN A 168 1.55 8.68 -16.86
N ILE A 169 1.07 9.10 -15.71
CA ILE A 169 -0.38 9.20 -15.45
C ILE A 169 -0.99 10.33 -16.27
N GLU A 170 -2.23 10.12 -16.74
CA GLU A 170 -3.03 11.07 -17.50
C GLU A 170 -4.15 11.68 -16.64
N THR A 171 -4.63 10.92 -15.67
CA THR A 171 -5.68 11.36 -14.75
C THR A 171 -5.28 11.07 -13.31
N PHE A 172 -5.39 12.10 -12.48
CA PHE A 172 -5.17 12.01 -11.03
C PHE A 172 -6.50 12.25 -10.32
N VAL A 173 -6.99 11.23 -9.60
CA VAL A 173 -8.24 11.28 -8.84
C VAL A 173 -7.91 11.25 -7.35
N PHE A 174 -8.25 12.32 -6.65
CA PHE A 174 -8.05 12.43 -5.21
C PHE A 174 -9.36 12.31 -4.45
N CYS A 175 -9.47 11.26 -3.62
CA CYS A 175 -10.64 11.02 -2.78
C CYS A 175 -10.53 11.84 -1.50
N VAL A 176 -11.38 12.87 -1.37
CA VAL A 176 -11.37 13.80 -0.24
C VAL A 176 -12.35 13.32 0.83
N HIS A 177 -11.85 13.13 2.05
CA HIS A 177 -12.72 12.89 3.20
C HIS A 177 -13.41 14.20 3.61
N ASN A 178 -14.74 14.19 3.76
CA ASN A 178 -15.53 15.36 4.07
C ASN A 178 -15.16 16.60 3.20
N PRO A 179 -15.51 16.59 1.90
CA PRO A 179 -15.06 17.62 0.97
C PRO A 179 -15.48 19.05 1.35
N ALA A 180 -16.64 19.20 2.01
CA ALA A 180 -17.11 20.50 2.45
C ALA A 180 -16.10 21.20 3.39
N GLN A 181 -15.32 20.44 4.12
CA GLN A 181 -14.35 20.91 5.10
C GLN A 181 -12.91 20.89 4.56
N ASN A 182 -12.52 19.80 3.90
CA ASN A 182 -11.11 19.50 3.62
C ASN A 182 -10.68 19.81 2.17
N LEU A 183 -11.62 20.02 1.23
CA LEU A 183 -11.28 20.24 -0.18
C LEU A 183 -10.37 21.45 -0.42
N PRO A 184 -10.57 22.62 0.24
CA PRO A 184 -9.70 23.77 0.04
C PRO A 184 -8.24 23.46 0.41
N GLU A 185 -8.02 22.84 1.57
CA GLU A 185 -6.69 22.46 2.03
C GLU A 185 -6.01 21.44 1.10
N MET A 186 -6.76 20.42 0.65
CA MET A 186 -6.20 19.42 -0.27
C MET A 186 -5.82 20.05 -1.63
N LYS A 187 -6.60 21.00 -2.14
CA LYS A 187 -6.27 21.74 -3.35
C LYS A 187 -5.00 22.57 -3.18
N GLU A 188 -4.83 23.24 -2.04
CA GLU A 188 -3.65 24.02 -1.72
C GLU A 188 -2.40 23.13 -1.66
N ARG A 189 -2.45 22.01 -0.93
CA ARG A 189 -1.34 21.06 -0.82
C ARG A 189 -0.94 20.44 -2.17
N LEU A 190 -1.90 20.23 -3.07
CA LEU A 190 -1.67 19.67 -4.40
C LEU A 190 -1.35 20.73 -5.46
N ALA A 191 -1.44 22.03 -5.15
CA ALA A 191 -1.26 23.12 -6.13
C ALA A 191 0.09 23.03 -6.85
N ARG A 192 1.19 22.84 -6.10
CA ARG A 192 2.55 22.73 -6.66
C ARG A 192 2.70 21.63 -7.70
N TYR A 193 2.01 20.51 -7.54
CA TYR A 193 2.04 19.39 -8.49
C TYR A 193 1.20 19.67 -9.72
N ARG A 194 0.04 20.30 -9.53
CA ARG A 194 -0.83 20.72 -10.62
C ARG A 194 -0.18 21.76 -11.53
N GLU A 195 0.59 22.68 -10.97
CA GLU A 195 1.34 23.69 -11.72
C GLU A 195 2.47 23.06 -12.56
N ARG A 196 3.11 22.01 -12.04
CA ARG A 196 4.19 21.27 -12.74
C ARG A 196 3.65 20.36 -13.85
N ARG A 197 2.42 19.86 -13.72
CA ARG A 197 1.80 18.86 -14.61
C ARG A 197 0.42 19.34 -15.08
N VAL A 198 0.43 20.41 -15.90
CA VAL A 198 -0.78 20.99 -16.50
C VAL A 198 -1.47 20.06 -17.51
N ASP A 199 -0.75 19.05 -17.99
CA ASP A 199 -1.21 18.01 -18.90
C ASP A 199 -2.10 16.96 -18.23
N ILE A 200 -2.03 16.83 -16.90
CA ILE A 200 -2.80 15.83 -16.14
C ILE A 200 -4.20 16.36 -15.80
N LYS A 201 -5.21 15.54 -15.99
CA LYS A 201 -6.57 15.82 -15.53
C LYS A 201 -6.67 15.58 -14.02
N PHE A 202 -6.89 16.65 -13.23
CA PHE A 202 -7.12 16.57 -11.79
C PHE A 202 -8.61 16.47 -11.47
N LEU A 203 -9.00 15.44 -10.73
CA LEU A 203 -10.36 15.23 -10.23
C LEU A 203 -10.33 15.10 -8.71
N TYR A 204 -11.33 15.71 -8.05
CA TYR A 204 -11.56 15.55 -6.61
C TYR A 204 -12.94 14.91 -6.43
N VAL A 205 -12.99 13.82 -5.69
CA VAL A 205 -14.22 13.07 -5.44
C VAL A 205 -14.43 12.91 -3.94
N ASP A 206 -15.67 12.79 -3.51
CA ASP A 206 -15.98 12.50 -2.11
C ASP A 206 -15.57 11.06 -1.79
N ALA A 207 -14.68 10.88 -0.80
CA ALA A 207 -14.20 9.56 -0.41
C ALA A 207 -15.33 8.63 0.05
N SER A 208 -16.44 9.17 0.57
CA SER A 208 -17.59 8.38 0.99
C SER A 208 -18.29 7.66 -0.17
N THR A 209 -18.17 8.18 -1.41
CA THR A 209 -18.77 7.58 -2.61
C THR A 209 -17.98 6.35 -3.10
N ALA A 210 -16.74 6.16 -2.65
CA ALA A 210 -15.92 5.01 -3.03
C ALA A 210 -16.38 3.69 -2.38
N ASN A 211 -17.19 3.76 -1.32
CA ASN A 211 -17.78 2.60 -0.62
C ASN A 211 -16.77 1.50 -0.23
N VAL A 212 -15.53 1.87 0.07
CA VAL A 212 -14.42 0.92 0.30
C VAL A 212 -14.73 -0.10 1.40
N TRP A 213 -15.46 0.32 2.44
CA TRP A 213 -15.79 -0.51 3.60
C TRP A 213 -17.30 -0.79 3.75
N HIS A 214 -18.11 -0.31 2.82
CA HIS A 214 -19.57 -0.44 2.87
C HIS A 214 -20.08 -0.95 1.53
N ALA A 215 -20.81 -2.07 1.55
CA ALA A 215 -21.51 -2.51 0.35
C ALA A 215 -22.43 -1.40 -0.16
N VAL A 216 -22.42 -1.17 -1.46
CA VAL A 216 -23.42 -0.30 -2.11
C VAL A 216 -24.79 -0.93 -1.80
N LYS A 217 -25.65 -0.23 -1.06
CA LYS A 217 -27.05 -0.68 -0.93
C LYS A 217 -27.67 -0.58 -2.32
N PRO A 218 -28.28 -1.67 -2.81
CA PRO A 218 -28.96 -1.66 -4.11
C PRO A 218 -30.09 -0.65 -4.17
#